data_58912c943662a72e0f64db9125d06457
#
_entry.id   58912c943662a72e0f64db9125d06457
#
_cell.length_a   1.000
_cell.length_b   1.000
_cell.length_c   1.000
_cell.angle_alpha   90.00
_cell.angle_beta   90.00
_cell.angle_gamma   90.00
#
_symmetry.space_group_name_H-M   'P 1'
#
loop_
_entity.id
_entity.type
_entity.pdbx_description
1 polymer ?
#
loop_
_entity_poly.entity_id
_entity_poly.type
_entity_poly.pdbx_seq_one_letter_code
_entity_poly.pdbx_strand_id
1 'polypeptide(L)' 'MVSLDTIEDNFQKILISKDSWDKKNQSLSFLMTQLEKFYNIEILEKFTTEAQKNSREFKLYVEIAHSRKF' A
#
# COMPACT_ATOMS: atom_id res chain seq x y z
N MET A 1 -11.98 9.63 -6.30
CA MET A 1 -11.17 8.42 -6.42
C MET A 1 -9.69 8.78 -6.33
N VAL A 2 -8.94 8.08 -5.52
CA VAL A 2 -7.51 8.35 -5.34
C VAL A 2 -6.74 7.58 -6.41
N SER A 3 -5.86 8.27 -7.15
CA SER A 3 -5.05 7.63 -8.18
C SER A 3 -3.87 6.88 -7.57
N LEU A 4 -3.33 5.91 -8.30
CA LEU A 4 -2.12 5.20 -7.86
C LEU A 4 -0.95 6.14 -7.69
N ASP A 5 -0.82 7.14 -8.57
CA ASP A 5 0.26 8.12 -8.48
C ASP A 5 0.17 8.91 -7.17
N THR A 6 -1.03 9.28 -6.75
CA THR A 6 -1.25 9.98 -5.48
C THR A 6 -0.88 9.09 -4.29
N ILE A 7 -1.28 7.83 -4.32
CA ILE A 7 -0.95 6.87 -3.24
C ILE A 7 0.56 6.66 -3.17
N GLU A 8 1.21 6.48 -4.31
CA GLU A 8 2.67 6.30 -4.37
C GLU A 8 3.41 7.53 -3.85
N ASP A 9 2.94 8.72 -4.21
CA ASP A 9 3.50 9.99 -3.74
C ASP A 9 3.38 10.08 -2.22
N ASN A 10 2.21 9.78 -1.67
CA ASN A 10 1.99 9.80 -0.23
C ASN A 10 2.86 8.76 0.47
N PHE A 11 3.04 7.59 -0.13
CA PHE A 11 3.92 6.55 0.39
C PHE A 11 5.35 7.08 0.54
N GLN A 12 5.89 7.70 -0.50
CA GLN A 12 7.23 8.27 -0.45
C GLN A 12 7.35 9.37 0.61
N LYS A 13 6.35 10.24 0.70
CA LYS A 13 6.34 11.31 1.71
C LYS A 13 6.33 10.74 3.12
N ILE A 14 5.60 9.67 3.36
CA ILE A 14 5.57 9.01 4.67
C ILE A 14 6.94 8.46 5.02
N LEU A 15 7.61 7.82 4.07
CA LEU A 15 8.91 7.21 4.30
C LEU A 15 9.98 8.23 4.67
N ILE A 16 9.95 9.41 4.05
CA ILE A 16 10.95 10.45 4.31
C ILE A 16 10.54 11.40 5.44
N SER A 17 9.34 11.25 5.99
CA SER A 17 8.86 12.12 7.06
C SER A 17 9.66 11.89 8.33
N LYS A 18 9.61 12.88 9.25
CA LYS A 18 10.28 12.78 10.55
C LYS A 18 9.36 12.20 11.63
N ASP A 19 8.20 11.68 11.24
CA ASP A 19 7.26 11.09 12.18
C ASP A 19 7.83 9.82 12.80
N SER A 20 7.32 9.47 13.99
CA SER A 20 7.65 8.20 14.61
C SER A 20 7.16 7.03 13.75
N TRP A 21 7.75 5.86 13.94
CA TRP A 21 7.32 4.67 13.20
C TRP A 21 5.89 4.27 13.53
N ASP A 22 5.40 4.58 14.74
CA ASP A 22 3.98 4.36 15.06
C ASP A 22 3.07 5.16 14.12
N LYS A 23 3.37 6.44 13.92
CA LYS A 23 2.61 7.27 12.99
C LYS A 23 2.80 6.83 11.55
N LYS A 24 4.02 6.49 11.15
CA LYS A 24 4.29 6.00 9.80
C LYS A 24 3.50 4.72 9.52
N ASN A 25 3.48 3.79 10.46
CA ASN A 25 2.74 2.54 10.32
C ASN A 25 1.24 2.79 10.18
N GLN A 26 0.68 3.73 10.93
CA GLN A 26 -0.74 4.10 10.81
C GLN A 26 -1.03 4.67 9.42
N SER A 27 -0.19 5.56 8.93
CA SER A 27 -0.35 6.17 7.62
C SER A 27 -0.20 5.13 6.50
N LEU A 28 0.77 4.24 6.62
CA LEU A 28 0.97 3.16 5.65
C LEU A 28 -0.22 2.20 5.63
N SER A 29 -0.76 1.88 6.81
CA SER A 29 -1.96 1.04 6.90
C SER A 29 -3.16 1.70 6.23
N PHE A 30 -3.29 3.01 6.35
CA PHE A 30 -4.36 3.77 5.69
C PHE A 30 -4.22 3.67 4.17
N LEU A 31 -3.00 3.79 3.63
CA LEU A 31 -2.76 3.61 2.21
C LEU A 31 -3.13 2.21 1.73
N MET A 32 -2.79 1.19 2.52
CA MET A 32 -3.16 -0.19 2.21
C MET A 32 -4.68 -0.34 2.15
N THR A 33 -5.39 0.25 3.10
CA THR A 33 -6.86 0.23 3.13
C THR A 33 -7.44 0.89 1.88
N GLN A 34 -6.87 2.01 1.45
CA GLN A 34 -7.29 2.67 0.23
C GLN A 34 -7.11 1.77 -1.00
N LEU A 35 -5.97 1.10 -1.09
CA LEU A 35 -5.72 0.18 -2.19
C LEU A 35 -6.70 -0.99 -2.20
N GLU A 36 -6.96 -1.57 -1.03
CA GLU A 36 -7.92 -2.66 -0.89
C GLU A 36 -9.31 -2.22 -1.35
N LYS A 37 -9.72 -1.03 -0.94
CA LYS A 37 -11.06 -0.51 -1.18
C LYS A 37 -11.27 -0.07 -2.62
N PHE A 38 -10.31 0.65 -3.20
CA PHE A 38 -10.47 1.25 -4.52
C PHE A 38 -10.01 0.36 -5.67
N TYR A 39 -9.15 -0.62 -5.41
CA TYR A 39 -8.58 -1.49 -6.44
C TYR A 39 -8.92 -2.96 -6.22
N ASN A 40 -9.75 -3.27 -5.24
CA ASN A 40 -10.24 -4.62 -4.95
C ASN A 40 -9.10 -5.64 -4.82
N ILE A 41 -8.03 -5.25 -4.13
CA ILE A 41 -6.91 -6.15 -3.91
C ILE A 41 -7.31 -7.21 -2.90
N GLU A 42 -7.27 -8.46 -3.33
CA GLU A 42 -7.53 -9.58 -2.45
C GLU A 42 -6.21 -10.07 -1.86
N ILE A 43 -6.15 -10.13 -0.54
CA ILE A 43 -4.93 -10.46 0.19
C ILE A 43 -4.77 -11.97 0.35
N LEU A 44 -5.81 -12.74 0.07
CA LEU A 44 -5.75 -14.19 0.20
C LEU A 44 -4.91 -14.77 -0.93
N GLU A 45 -3.67 -15.16 -0.61
CA GLU A 45 -2.70 -15.63 -1.58
C GLU A 45 -3.24 -16.70 -2.52
N LYS A 46 -4.07 -17.59 -1.99
CA LYS A 46 -4.63 -18.68 -2.78
C LYS A 46 -5.59 -18.22 -3.86
N PHE A 47 -6.05 -16.98 -3.81
CA PHE A 47 -6.97 -16.42 -4.79
C PHE A 47 -6.30 -15.36 -5.67
N THR A 48 -5.02 -15.10 -5.46
CA THR A 48 -4.31 -14.09 -6.24
C THR A 48 -3.93 -14.66 -7.59
N THR A 49 -4.44 -14.07 -8.67
CA THR A 49 -4.10 -14.48 -10.03
C THR A 49 -2.76 -13.91 -10.45
N GLU A 50 -2.18 -14.49 -11.52
CA GLU A 50 -0.93 -13.95 -12.09
C GLU A 50 -1.11 -12.50 -12.55
N ALA A 51 -2.27 -12.16 -13.10
CA ALA A 51 -2.56 -10.81 -13.53
C ALA A 51 -2.55 -9.85 -12.34
N GLN A 52 -3.13 -10.25 -11.20
CA GLN A 52 -3.12 -9.43 -9.99
C GLN A 52 -1.71 -9.25 -9.44
N LYS A 53 -0.92 -10.33 -9.42
CA LYS A 53 0.46 -10.29 -8.94
C LYS A 53 1.32 -9.34 -9.76
N ASN A 54 1.02 -9.19 -11.05
CA ASN A 54 1.77 -8.32 -11.94
C ASN A 54 1.19 -6.91 -12.04
N SER A 55 0.08 -6.63 -11.38
CA SER A 55 -0.52 -5.30 -11.43
C SER A 55 0.30 -4.30 -10.61
N ARG A 56 0.26 -3.04 -11.03
CA ARG A 56 0.95 -1.96 -10.34
C ARG A 56 0.40 -1.76 -8.93
N GLU A 57 -0.92 -1.80 -8.79
CA GLU A 57 -1.58 -1.62 -7.50
C GLU A 57 -1.20 -2.73 -6.52
N PHE A 58 -1.10 -3.97 -6.98
CA PHE A 58 -0.70 -5.08 -6.12
C PHE A 58 0.76 -4.93 -5.68
N LYS A 59 1.66 -4.60 -6.60
CA LYS A 59 3.07 -4.39 -6.28
C LYS A 59 3.24 -3.26 -5.26
N LEU A 60 2.51 -2.17 -5.44
CA LEU A 60 2.54 -1.05 -4.52
C LEU A 60 2.03 -1.47 -3.14
N TYR A 61 0.94 -2.23 -3.10
CA TYR A 61 0.38 -2.75 -1.85
C TYR A 61 1.40 -3.58 -1.07
N VAL A 62 2.07 -4.51 -1.76
CA VAL A 62 3.09 -5.37 -1.14
C VAL A 62 4.27 -4.53 -0.63
N GLU A 63 4.70 -3.55 -1.42
CA GLU A 63 5.79 -2.67 -1.04
C GLU A 63 5.46 -1.87 0.23
N ILE A 64 4.24 -1.34 0.31
CA ILE A 64 3.79 -0.62 1.50
C ILE A 64 3.75 -1.56 2.71
N ALA A 65 3.22 -2.77 2.54
CA ALA A 65 3.14 -3.77 3.60
C ALA A 65 4.53 -4.10 4.15
N HIS A 66 5.51 -4.26 3.28
CA HIS A 66 6.89 -4.58 3.67
C HIS A 66 7.60 -3.38 4.31
N SER A 67 7.12 -2.18 4.10
CA SER A 67 7.72 -0.97 4.67
C SER A 67 7.26 -0.69 6.10
N ARG A 68 6.19 -1.34 6.54
CA ARG A 68 5.72 -1.18 7.92
C ARG A 68 6.69 -1.88 8.87
N LYS A 69 6.94 -1.25 10.01
CA LYS A 69 7.84 -1.79 11.05
C LYS A 69 7.06 -2.00 12.35
N PHE A 70 7.01 -3.23 12.78
CA PHE A 70 6.33 -3.62 14.02
C PHE A 70 7.32 -4.14 15.04
#